data_2cbcff90c314311b488d313a8e5b2fe1
#
_entry.id   2cbcff90c314311b488d313a8e5b2fe1
#
_cell.length_a   1.000
_cell.length_b   1.000
_cell.length_c   1.000
_cell.angle_alpha   90.00
_cell.angle_beta   90.00
_cell.angle_gamma   90.00
#
_symmetry.space_group_name_H-M   'P 1'
#
loop_
_entity.id
_entity.type
_entity.pdbx_description
1 polymer ?
#
loop_
_entity_poly.entity_id
_entity_poly.type
_entity_poly.pdbx_seq_one_letter_code
_entity_poly.pdbx_strand_id
1 'polypeptide(L)'
;MIPRRLRLAVAAFAPLAPLAFVAALVFAPTPAAAQSYRIAPERTLAGFAVMNLGVIRQDGHFNRASGTIVLDPARVAGGSVDVAIDLASVDTGWDTRDDYLRGENMFDVARYPVLHFRSTHVVYRDGHVVAAEGEVTMHGVTKPLKLDVQRLECGRVSTDGHESCLATVAGQLRRRDFGMDAGYPIVGDVITLDFAITAVRARAEPAPN
;
A
#
# COMPACT_ATOMS: atom_id res chain seq x y z
N MET A 1 -82.82 -51.67 -47.09
CA MET A 1 -81.51 -52.28 -47.06
C MET A 1 -80.47 -51.18 -47.35
N ILE A 2 -79.80 -50.64 -46.27
CA ILE A 2 -78.80 -49.55 -46.42
C ILE A 2 -77.63 -49.97 -45.58
N PRO A 3 -76.38 -50.05 -46.13
CA PRO A 3 -75.23 -50.46 -45.35
C PRO A 3 -74.65 -49.26 -44.55
N ARG A 4 -74.33 -49.52 -43.30
CA ARG A 4 -73.74 -48.68 -42.35
C ARG A 4 -72.27 -48.42 -42.65
N ARG A 5 -71.83 -47.17 -42.95
CA ARG A 5 -70.44 -46.80 -43.16
C ARG A 5 -69.70 -46.64 -41.79
N LEU A 6 -68.69 -47.46 -41.61
CA LEU A 6 -67.76 -47.42 -40.47
C LEU A 6 -66.79 -46.25 -40.65
N ARG A 7 -66.78 -45.29 -39.74
CA ARG A 7 -65.81 -44.22 -39.73
C ARG A 7 -64.64 -44.62 -38.83
N LEU A 8 -63.47 -44.82 -39.42
CA LEU A 8 -62.21 -44.93 -38.68
C LEU A 8 -61.81 -43.54 -38.20
N ALA A 9 -61.65 -43.42 -36.89
CA ALA A 9 -61.03 -42.26 -36.25
C ALA A 9 -59.50 -42.44 -36.26
N VAL A 10 -58.79 -41.60 -37.00
CA VAL A 10 -57.34 -41.52 -36.94
C VAL A 10 -56.95 -40.63 -35.78
N ALA A 11 -56.32 -41.22 -34.76
CA ALA A 11 -55.75 -40.49 -33.65
C ALA A 11 -54.40 -39.89 -34.09
N ALA A 12 -54.31 -38.56 -34.13
CA ALA A 12 -53.09 -37.84 -34.37
C ALA A 12 -52.23 -37.79 -33.09
N PHE A 13 -51.10 -38.49 -33.11
CA PHE A 13 -50.06 -38.37 -32.09
C PHE A 13 -49.25 -37.10 -32.37
N ALA A 14 -49.34 -36.10 -31.49
CA ALA A 14 -48.45 -34.95 -31.49
C ALA A 14 -47.13 -35.30 -30.75
N PRO A 15 -45.94 -35.03 -31.35
CA PRO A 15 -44.68 -35.26 -30.66
C PRO A 15 -44.48 -34.18 -29.61
N LEU A 16 -44.31 -34.57 -28.33
CA LEU A 16 -43.76 -33.71 -27.27
C LEU A 16 -42.29 -33.45 -27.57
N ALA A 17 -41.93 -32.21 -27.94
CA ALA A 17 -40.58 -31.76 -28.00
C ALA A 17 -40.02 -31.54 -26.57
N PRO A 18 -38.82 -32.07 -26.19
CA PRO A 18 -38.24 -31.79 -24.90
C PRO A 18 -37.73 -30.35 -24.87
N LEU A 19 -38.26 -29.52 -23.97
CA LEU A 19 -37.68 -28.22 -23.62
C LEU A 19 -36.31 -28.48 -22.94
N ALA A 20 -35.22 -28.30 -23.68
CA ALA A 20 -33.88 -28.25 -23.09
C ALA A 20 -33.74 -26.96 -22.29
N PHE A 21 -33.80 -27.07 -20.98
CA PHE A 21 -33.50 -25.97 -20.05
C PHE A 21 -31.98 -25.74 -20.04
N VAL A 22 -31.52 -24.80 -20.82
CA VAL A 22 -30.12 -24.32 -20.77
C VAL A 22 -30.00 -23.47 -19.51
N ALA A 23 -29.51 -24.08 -18.42
CA ALA A 23 -29.12 -23.36 -17.24
C ALA A 23 -27.88 -22.49 -17.57
N ALA A 24 -28.09 -21.21 -17.84
CA ALA A 24 -27.01 -20.24 -17.95
C ALA A 24 -26.33 -20.09 -16.58
N LEU A 25 -25.14 -20.67 -16.41
CA LEU A 25 -24.28 -20.39 -15.27
C LEU A 25 -23.92 -18.90 -15.34
N VAL A 26 -24.58 -18.09 -14.52
CA VAL A 26 -24.21 -16.70 -14.30
C VAL A 26 -22.94 -16.75 -13.44
N PHE A 27 -21.77 -16.61 -14.06
CA PHE A 27 -20.51 -16.33 -13.37
C PHE A 27 -20.63 -14.92 -12.78
N ALA A 28 -21.03 -14.82 -11.51
CA ALA A 28 -20.92 -13.57 -10.77
C ALA A 28 -19.42 -13.28 -10.58
N PRO A 29 -18.94 -12.08 -10.96
CA PRO A 29 -17.56 -11.71 -10.68
C PRO A 29 -17.36 -11.71 -9.16
N THR A 30 -16.44 -12.55 -8.68
CA THR A 30 -16.05 -12.50 -7.27
C THR A 30 -15.40 -11.14 -7.00
N PRO A 31 -15.86 -10.37 -6.00
CA PRO A 31 -15.23 -9.11 -5.66
C PRO A 31 -13.76 -9.38 -5.33
N ALA A 32 -12.87 -8.59 -5.94
CA ALA A 32 -11.45 -8.65 -5.64
C ALA A 32 -11.28 -8.38 -4.13
N ALA A 33 -10.81 -9.36 -3.39
CA ALA A 33 -10.60 -9.23 -1.95
C ALA A 33 -9.43 -8.28 -1.67
N ALA A 34 -9.52 -7.52 -0.57
CA ALA A 34 -8.43 -6.70 -0.10
C ALA A 34 -7.16 -7.56 0.09
N GLN A 35 -6.04 -7.07 -0.40
CA GLN A 35 -4.76 -7.76 -0.34
C GLN A 35 -3.86 -7.09 0.69
N SER A 36 -3.35 -7.87 1.63
CA SER A 36 -2.45 -7.38 2.68
C SER A 36 -1.00 -7.76 2.36
N TYR A 37 -0.11 -6.80 2.51
CA TYR A 37 1.32 -6.95 2.31
C TYR A 37 2.06 -6.47 3.55
N ARG A 38 3.15 -7.15 3.90
CA ARG A 38 4.06 -6.77 4.97
C ARG A 38 5.34 -6.22 4.38
N ILE A 39 5.79 -5.06 4.86
CA ILE A 39 7.06 -4.47 4.43
C ILE A 39 8.21 -5.42 4.79
N ALA A 40 9.11 -5.65 3.82
CA ALA A 40 10.34 -6.40 3.99
C ALA A 40 11.47 -5.43 4.34
N PRO A 41 11.90 -5.37 5.62
CA PRO A 41 12.83 -4.34 6.09
C PRO A 41 14.16 -4.34 5.33
N GLU A 42 14.69 -5.53 5.07
CA GLU A 42 16.00 -5.74 4.41
C GLU A 42 15.99 -5.40 2.92
N ARG A 43 14.82 -5.14 2.33
CA ARG A 43 14.63 -4.79 0.92
C ARG A 43 13.93 -3.43 0.74
N THR A 44 13.84 -2.66 1.82
CA THR A 44 13.17 -1.36 1.83
C THR A 44 14.17 -0.29 2.19
N LEU A 45 14.25 0.75 1.36
CA LEU A 45 15.05 1.93 1.61
C LEU A 45 14.13 3.09 1.96
N ALA A 46 14.19 3.57 3.20
CA ALA A 46 13.48 4.76 3.65
C ALA A 46 14.42 5.98 3.53
N GLY A 47 14.55 6.51 2.31
CA GLY A 47 15.46 7.61 1.99
C GLY A 47 14.90 8.98 2.33
N PHE A 48 15.79 9.89 2.66
CA PHE A 48 15.48 11.30 2.84
C PHE A 48 16.63 12.19 2.36
N ALA A 49 16.31 13.45 2.07
CA ALA A 49 17.33 14.45 1.74
C ALA A 49 16.96 15.82 2.31
N VAL A 50 17.99 16.61 2.62
CA VAL A 50 17.90 18.00 3.01
C VAL A 50 18.86 18.86 2.23
N MET A 51 18.50 20.11 1.95
CA MET A 51 19.39 21.08 1.33
C MET A 51 20.13 21.89 2.38
N ASN A 52 21.45 21.88 2.35
CA ASN A 52 22.31 22.75 3.17
C ASN A 52 22.68 24.00 2.36
N LEU A 53 22.65 25.16 3.01
CA LEU A 53 22.92 26.46 2.35
C LEU A 53 22.08 26.68 1.08
N GLY A 54 20.96 25.95 0.93
CA GLY A 54 20.09 26.01 -0.24
C GLY A 54 20.64 25.34 -1.51
N VAL A 55 21.87 24.84 -1.51
CA VAL A 55 22.55 24.34 -2.72
C VAL A 55 23.22 22.96 -2.55
N ILE A 56 23.54 22.55 -1.33
CA ILE A 56 24.24 21.29 -1.07
C ILE A 56 23.19 20.26 -0.62
N ARG A 57 22.89 19.28 -1.47
CA ARG A 57 22.03 18.16 -1.13
C ARG A 57 22.77 17.21 -0.20
N GLN A 58 22.15 16.88 0.91
CA GLN A 58 22.60 15.90 1.85
C GLN A 58 21.57 14.78 1.93
N ASP A 59 21.97 13.58 1.53
CA ASP A 59 21.15 12.40 1.56
C ASP A 59 21.39 11.58 2.83
N GLY A 60 20.39 10.82 3.22
CA GLY A 60 20.44 9.81 4.26
C GLY A 60 19.30 8.82 4.08
N HIS A 61 19.34 7.76 4.86
CA HIS A 61 18.27 6.76 4.88
C HIS A 61 18.14 6.12 6.26
N PHE A 62 17.03 5.40 6.45
CA PHE A 62 16.81 4.56 7.61
C PHE A 62 16.88 3.10 7.17
N ASN A 63 17.67 2.30 7.87
CA ASN A 63 17.91 0.89 7.55
C ASN A 63 16.80 -0.04 8.07
N ARG A 64 15.91 0.45 8.95
CA ARG A 64 14.83 -0.35 9.52
C ARG A 64 13.49 0.34 9.38
N ALA A 65 12.69 -0.19 8.46
CA ALA A 65 11.30 0.17 8.26
C ALA A 65 10.43 -1.10 8.32
N SER A 66 9.28 -1.02 8.95
CA SER A 66 8.33 -2.13 9.07
C SER A 66 6.91 -1.62 8.88
N GLY A 67 5.97 -2.52 8.65
CA GLY A 67 4.58 -2.10 8.53
C GLY A 67 3.75 -3.02 7.64
N THR A 68 2.52 -2.58 7.43
CA THR A 68 1.52 -3.29 6.64
C THR A 68 0.89 -2.34 5.63
N ILE A 69 0.70 -2.84 4.42
CA ILE A 69 0.01 -2.16 3.34
C ILE A 69 -1.17 -3.03 2.94
N VAL A 70 -2.37 -2.49 3.01
CA VAL A 70 -3.60 -3.14 2.51
C VAL A 70 -4.04 -2.41 1.26
N LEU A 71 -4.18 -3.13 0.16
CA LEU A 71 -4.70 -2.61 -1.10
C LEU A 71 -6.07 -3.22 -1.37
N ASP A 72 -7.07 -2.39 -1.58
CA ASP A 72 -8.44 -2.80 -1.90
C ASP A 72 -8.90 -2.10 -3.19
N PRO A 73 -8.57 -2.67 -4.36
CA PRO A 73 -8.93 -2.05 -5.64
C PRO A 73 -10.45 -2.06 -5.91
N ALA A 74 -11.23 -2.84 -5.16
CA ALA A 74 -12.69 -2.88 -5.31
C ALA A 74 -13.38 -1.68 -4.65
N ARG A 75 -12.70 -0.93 -3.81
CA ARG A 75 -13.24 0.25 -3.12
C ARG A 75 -12.46 1.49 -3.50
N VAL A 76 -13.16 2.54 -3.96
CA VAL A 76 -12.57 3.82 -4.41
C VAL A 76 -11.70 4.53 -3.35
N ALA A 77 -11.89 4.18 -2.08
CA ALA A 77 -11.09 4.68 -0.95
C ALA A 77 -10.59 3.51 -0.08
N GLY A 78 -10.50 2.31 -0.68
CA GLY A 78 -10.13 1.09 0.04
C GLY A 78 -8.62 0.96 0.18
N GLY A 79 -8.23 0.47 1.35
CA GLY A 79 -6.84 0.22 1.66
C GLY A 79 -6.33 1.05 2.84
N SER A 80 -5.19 0.64 3.35
CA SER A 80 -4.51 1.34 4.44
C SER A 80 -3.00 1.13 4.35
N VAL A 81 -2.26 2.11 4.85
CA VAL A 81 -0.80 2.07 4.98
C VAL A 81 -0.47 2.40 6.42
N ASP A 82 0.22 1.51 7.09
CA ASP A 82 0.70 1.68 8.47
C ASP A 82 2.18 1.32 8.47
N VAL A 83 3.05 2.33 8.69
CA VAL A 83 4.51 2.20 8.57
C VAL A 83 5.17 2.77 9.81
N ALA A 84 6.11 2.01 10.35
CA ALA A 84 7.00 2.40 11.43
C ALA A 84 8.45 2.40 10.95
N ILE A 85 9.17 3.49 11.17
CA ILE A 85 10.60 3.63 10.86
C ILE A 85 11.34 3.79 12.19
N ASP A 86 12.33 2.93 12.43
CA ASP A 86 13.23 3.04 13.57
C ASP A 86 14.22 4.18 13.32
N LEU A 87 14.07 5.29 14.05
CA LEU A 87 14.91 6.48 13.91
C LEU A 87 16.37 6.24 14.33
N ALA A 88 16.63 5.28 15.21
CA ALA A 88 17.99 4.90 15.56
C ALA A 88 18.76 4.24 14.40
N SER A 89 18.03 3.78 13.35
CA SER A 89 18.63 3.16 12.16
C SER A 89 19.08 4.16 11.10
N VAL A 90 19.12 5.45 11.41
CA VAL A 90 19.59 6.49 10.51
C VAL A 90 21.04 6.23 10.08
N ASP A 91 21.27 6.40 8.78
CA ASP A 91 22.57 6.24 8.16
C ASP A 91 22.72 7.28 7.04
N THR A 92 23.70 8.14 7.16
CA THR A 92 24.04 9.19 6.20
C THR A 92 25.43 8.98 5.60
N GLY A 93 26.07 7.82 5.90
CA GLY A 93 27.42 7.51 5.53
C GLY A 93 28.49 8.25 6.35
N TRP A 94 28.10 8.84 7.49
CA TRP A 94 29.02 9.52 8.40
C TRP A 94 28.58 9.40 9.86
N ASP A 95 29.23 8.52 10.61
CA ASP A 95 28.86 8.14 11.99
C ASP A 95 28.63 9.34 12.93
N THR A 96 29.54 10.35 12.88
CA THR A 96 29.42 11.54 13.73
C THR A 96 28.11 12.32 13.47
N ARG A 97 27.67 12.38 12.21
CA ARG A 97 26.41 13.01 11.84
C ARG A 97 25.23 12.15 12.26
N ASP A 98 25.33 10.84 12.11
CA ASP A 98 24.29 9.91 12.52
C ASP A 98 24.05 9.95 14.04
N ASP A 99 25.13 10.04 14.83
CA ASP A 99 25.05 10.23 16.27
C ASP A 99 24.40 11.57 16.63
N TYR A 100 24.75 12.65 15.93
CA TYR A 100 24.09 13.94 16.10
C TYR A 100 22.60 13.89 15.76
N LEU A 101 22.23 13.21 14.68
CA LEU A 101 20.82 13.05 14.28
C LEU A 101 20.02 12.23 15.29
N ARG A 102 20.63 11.25 15.97
CA ARG A 102 20.00 10.48 17.05
C ARG A 102 19.80 11.29 18.32
N GLY A 103 20.55 12.38 18.49
CA GLY A 103 20.57 13.20 19.70
C GLY A 103 19.29 13.99 19.96
N GLU A 104 19.22 14.56 21.17
CA GLU A 104 18.07 15.28 21.74
C GLU A 104 17.65 16.50 20.89
N ASN A 105 18.59 17.19 20.23
CA ASN A 105 18.30 18.36 19.40
C ASN A 105 17.77 18.02 18.00
N MET A 106 17.68 16.73 17.66
CA MET A 106 17.20 16.22 16.36
C MET A 106 16.10 15.20 16.56
N PHE A 107 16.35 13.90 16.35
CA PHE A 107 15.31 12.87 16.47
C PHE A 107 14.96 12.53 17.91
N ASP A 108 15.85 12.79 18.87
CA ASP A 108 15.70 12.40 20.28
C ASP A 108 15.24 10.94 20.42
N VAL A 109 16.02 10.03 19.81
CA VAL A 109 15.64 8.61 19.70
C VAL A 109 15.47 7.92 21.05
N ALA A 110 16.03 8.47 22.12
CA ALA A 110 15.84 7.97 23.48
C ALA A 110 14.40 8.16 23.95
N ARG A 111 13.71 9.21 23.52
CA ARG A 111 12.31 9.51 23.88
C ARG A 111 11.35 9.16 22.76
N TYR A 112 11.78 9.30 21.51
CA TYR A 112 10.96 9.13 20.31
C TYR A 112 11.64 8.17 19.32
N PRO A 113 11.73 6.87 19.64
CA PRO A 113 12.51 5.93 18.84
C PRO A 113 11.93 5.65 17.44
N VAL A 114 10.65 5.97 17.21
CA VAL A 114 9.92 5.58 16.02
C VAL A 114 9.24 6.78 15.37
N LEU A 115 9.43 6.94 14.06
CA LEU A 115 8.55 7.69 13.19
C LEU A 115 7.43 6.76 12.74
N HIS A 116 6.18 7.20 12.88
CA HIS A 116 5.02 6.42 12.48
C HIS A 116 4.19 7.17 11.43
N PHE A 117 3.88 6.52 10.32
CA PHE A 117 2.94 7.03 9.31
C PHE A 117 1.73 6.11 9.26
N ARG A 118 0.54 6.70 9.36
CA ARG A 118 -0.72 5.99 9.18
C ARG A 118 -1.59 6.72 8.17
N SER A 119 -1.95 6.03 7.09
CA SER A 119 -2.85 6.61 6.11
C SER A 119 -4.27 6.70 6.67
N THR A 120 -4.92 7.81 6.36
CA THR A 120 -6.37 7.99 6.50
C THR A 120 -7.09 7.68 5.20
N HIS A 121 -6.34 7.78 4.08
CA HIS A 121 -6.89 7.62 2.75
C HIS A 121 -5.83 7.11 1.76
N VAL A 122 -6.19 6.10 0.95
CA VAL A 122 -5.40 5.65 -0.21
C VAL A 122 -6.12 6.12 -1.47
N VAL A 123 -5.43 6.93 -2.27
CA VAL A 123 -6.00 7.59 -3.45
C VAL A 123 -5.77 6.73 -4.69
N TYR A 124 -6.86 6.40 -5.37
CA TYR A 124 -6.83 5.68 -6.65
C TYR A 124 -7.19 6.62 -7.79
N ARG A 125 -6.53 6.46 -8.94
CA ARG A 125 -6.87 7.10 -10.20
C ARG A 125 -6.75 6.05 -11.31
N ASP A 126 -7.81 5.87 -12.10
CA ASP A 126 -7.87 4.88 -13.18
C ASP A 126 -7.48 3.46 -12.74
N GLY A 127 -7.89 3.06 -11.53
CA GLY A 127 -7.58 1.76 -10.93
C GLY A 127 -6.17 1.62 -10.35
N HIS A 128 -5.35 2.67 -10.41
CA HIS A 128 -3.99 2.68 -9.87
C HIS A 128 -3.90 3.52 -8.60
N VAL A 129 -3.12 3.05 -7.63
CA VAL A 129 -2.78 3.85 -6.44
C VAL A 129 -1.84 4.97 -6.87
N VAL A 130 -2.21 6.22 -6.58
CA VAL A 130 -1.41 7.40 -6.93
C VAL A 130 -0.90 8.17 -5.70
N ALA A 131 -1.53 8.00 -4.55
CA ALA A 131 -1.05 8.59 -3.29
C ALA A 131 -1.57 7.83 -2.07
N ALA A 132 -0.89 8.04 -0.95
CA ALA A 132 -1.36 7.74 0.40
C ALA A 132 -1.37 9.06 1.20
N GLU A 133 -2.54 9.47 1.66
CA GLU A 133 -2.72 10.64 2.51
C GLU A 133 -2.98 10.18 3.94
N GLY A 134 -2.36 10.83 4.90
CA GLY A 134 -2.46 10.39 6.29
C GLY A 134 -1.75 11.33 7.25
N GLU A 135 -1.34 10.76 8.36
CA GLU A 135 -0.65 11.47 9.43
C GLU A 135 0.72 10.83 9.68
N VAL A 136 1.71 11.66 9.86
CA VAL A 136 3.03 11.27 10.35
C VAL A 136 3.23 11.78 11.76
N THR A 137 3.65 10.89 12.64
CA THR A 137 4.03 11.21 14.02
C THR A 137 5.54 11.02 14.16
N MET A 138 6.23 12.06 14.56
CA MET A 138 7.66 12.09 14.78
C MET A 138 7.98 13.10 15.88
N HIS A 139 8.96 12.82 16.73
CA HIS A 139 9.38 13.71 17.83
C HIS A 139 8.19 14.15 18.72
N GLY A 140 7.20 13.25 18.92
CA GLY A 140 5.99 13.50 19.72
C GLY A 140 4.95 14.41 19.06
N VAL A 141 5.16 14.86 17.82
CA VAL A 141 4.25 15.73 17.07
C VAL A 141 3.63 14.98 15.89
N THR A 142 2.32 15.15 15.70
CA THR A 142 1.59 14.57 14.57
C THR A 142 1.21 15.66 13.57
N LYS A 143 1.47 15.41 12.29
CA LYS A 143 1.16 16.31 11.18
C LYS A 143 0.59 15.54 10.00
N PRO A 144 -0.25 16.20 9.17
CA PRO A 144 -0.68 15.60 7.91
C PRO A 144 0.51 15.44 6.95
N LEU A 145 0.53 14.31 6.25
CA LEU A 145 1.51 14.02 5.22
C LEU A 145 0.83 13.35 4.03
N LYS A 146 1.16 13.81 2.83
CA LYS A 146 0.82 13.17 1.59
C LYS A 146 2.07 12.54 1.00
N LEU A 147 1.96 11.26 0.63
CA LEU A 147 2.97 10.50 -0.07
C LEU A 147 2.46 10.18 -1.48
N ASP A 148 3.14 10.67 -2.50
CA ASP A 148 2.81 10.41 -3.90
C ASP A 148 3.46 9.10 -4.35
N VAL A 149 2.65 8.19 -4.89
CA VAL A 149 3.12 6.90 -5.41
C VAL A 149 3.52 7.09 -6.86
N GLN A 150 4.83 7.07 -7.11
CA GLN A 150 5.40 7.24 -8.45
C GLN A 150 5.34 5.94 -9.26
N ARG A 151 5.48 4.81 -8.57
CA ARG A 151 5.45 3.47 -9.14
C ARG A 151 4.90 2.47 -8.12
N LEU A 152 4.04 1.58 -8.58
CA LEU A 152 3.59 0.42 -7.81
C LEU A 152 3.47 -0.78 -8.75
N GLU A 153 4.24 -1.81 -8.50
CA GLU A 153 4.21 -3.07 -9.25
C GLU A 153 4.01 -4.22 -8.28
N CYS A 154 2.88 -4.90 -8.37
CA CYS A 154 2.55 -6.09 -7.60
C CYS A 154 2.50 -7.33 -8.49
N GLY A 155 2.47 -8.52 -7.87
CA GLY A 155 2.39 -9.79 -8.58
C GLY A 155 3.74 -10.39 -8.97
N ARG A 156 4.86 -9.79 -8.57
CA ARG A 156 6.17 -10.42 -8.75
C ARG A 156 6.32 -11.54 -7.73
N VAL A 157 6.59 -12.73 -8.23
CA VAL A 157 6.93 -13.87 -7.35
C VAL A 157 8.43 -13.85 -7.13
N SER A 158 8.84 -13.71 -5.87
CA SER A 158 10.26 -13.80 -5.49
C SER A 158 10.76 -15.25 -5.53
N THR A 159 12.08 -15.44 -5.48
CA THR A 159 12.71 -16.76 -5.53
C THR A 159 12.27 -17.71 -4.43
N ASP A 160 11.73 -17.18 -3.35
CA ASP A 160 11.13 -17.92 -2.22
C ASP A 160 9.63 -18.23 -2.42
N GLY A 161 9.07 -17.92 -3.61
CA GLY A 161 7.69 -18.23 -3.97
C GLY A 161 6.64 -17.26 -3.42
N HIS A 162 7.05 -16.15 -2.79
CA HIS A 162 6.12 -15.15 -2.26
C HIS A 162 5.82 -14.05 -3.27
N GLU A 163 4.54 -13.72 -3.42
CA GLU A 163 4.11 -12.55 -4.18
C GLU A 163 4.54 -11.27 -3.47
N SER A 164 5.10 -10.33 -4.21
CA SER A 164 5.60 -9.06 -3.66
C SER A 164 5.11 -7.87 -4.48
N CYS A 165 5.07 -6.73 -3.82
CA CYS A 165 4.90 -5.40 -4.41
C CYS A 165 6.20 -4.61 -4.27
N LEU A 166 6.56 -3.89 -5.32
CA LEU A 166 7.62 -2.88 -5.33
C LEU A 166 6.95 -1.52 -5.51
N ALA A 167 7.23 -0.59 -4.61
CA ALA A 167 6.71 0.77 -4.70
C ALA A 167 7.85 1.79 -4.61
N THR A 168 7.76 2.85 -5.42
CA THR A 168 8.55 4.07 -5.26
C THR A 168 7.61 5.18 -4.85
N VAL A 169 7.92 5.83 -3.74
CA VAL A 169 7.05 6.81 -3.10
C VAL A 169 7.85 8.05 -2.77
N ALA A 170 7.29 9.23 -3.05
CA ALA A 170 7.91 10.51 -2.75
C ALA A 170 7.00 11.39 -1.88
N GLY A 171 7.62 12.26 -1.09
CA GLY A 171 6.91 13.22 -0.27
C GLY A 171 7.82 14.32 0.23
N GLN A 172 7.25 15.26 0.97
CA GLN A 172 8.00 16.32 1.63
C GLN A 172 7.37 16.62 2.99
N LEU A 173 8.21 16.95 3.95
CA LEU A 173 7.80 17.49 5.24
C LEU A 173 8.73 18.64 5.67
N ARG A 174 8.29 19.41 6.65
CA ARG A 174 9.11 20.45 7.28
C ARG A 174 9.57 19.94 8.63
N ARG A 175 10.89 19.79 8.84
CA ARG A 175 11.43 19.28 10.09
C ARG A 175 11.11 20.17 11.30
N ARG A 176 11.00 21.49 11.07
CA ARG A 176 10.66 22.46 12.11
C ARG A 176 9.23 22.31 12.63
N ASP A 177 8.31 21.78 11.83
CA ASP A 177 6.95 21.47 12.26
C ASP A 177 6.92 20.40 13.36
N PHE A 178 8.03 19.68 13.55
CA PHE A 178 8.23 18.65 14.56
C PHE A 178 9.21 19.09 15.66
N GLY A 179 9.56 20.39 15.71
CA GLY A 179 10.46 20.93 16.72
C GLY A 179 11.95 20.72 16.44
N MET A 180 12.31 20.20 15.26
CA MET A 180 13.71 19.98 14.86
C MET A 180 14.26 21.21 14.12
N ASP A 181 14.66 22.24 14.83
CA ASP A 181 15.13 23.52 14.26
C ASP A 181 16.65 23.72 14.35
N ALA A 182 17.39 22.78 14.93
CA ALA A 182 18.84 22.86 15.04
C ALA A 182 19.50 23.06 13.69
N GLY A 183 20.46 23.98 13.61
CA GLY A 183 21.20 24.33 12.40
C GLY A 183 20.45 25.17 11.36
N TYR A 184 19.18 25.54 11.60
CA TYR A 184 18.45 26.44 10.71
C TYR A 184 19.03 27.87 10.81
N PRO A 185 19.19 28.62 9.67
CA PRO A 185 18.78 28.30 8.31
C PRO A 185 19.87 27.60 7.44
N ILE A 186 21.03 27.30 8.02
CA ILE A 186 22.14 26.65 7.29
C ILE A 186 21.68 25.27 6.79
N VAL A 187 21.06 24.48 7.66
CA VAL A 187 20.38 23.25 7.30
C VAL A 187 18.94 23.60 6.96
N GLY A 188 18.49 23.27 5.76
CA GLY A 188 17.16 23.59 5.26
C GLY A 188 16.05 22.98 6.11
N ASP A 189 14.86 23.56 5.97
CA ASP A 189 13.65 23.13 6.68
C ASP A 189 12.92 21.97 5.99
N VAL A 190 12.91 22.00 4.66
CA VAL A 190 12.20 20.99 3.85
C VAL A 190 13.05 19.73 3.74
N ILE A 191 12.48 18.63 4.16
CA ILE A 191 13.01 17.28 3.97
C ILE A 191 12.25 16.65 2.81
N THR A 192 12.98 16.24 1.78
CA THR A 192 12.46 15.40 0.70
C THR A 192 12.51 13.94 1.13
N LEU A 193 11.42 13.22 0.90
CA LEU A 193 11.28 11.80 1.20
C LEU A 193 11.27 11.01 -0.11
N ASP A 194 12.13 9.98 -0.19
CA ASP A 194 12.25 9.10 -1.34
C ASP A 194 12.30 7.65 -0.84
N PHE A 195 11.18 6.94 -0.92
CA PHE A 195 11.08 5.58 -0.41
C PHE A 195 11.06 4.57 -1.55
N ALA A 196 11.93 3.57 -1.47
CA ALA A 196 11.87 2.35 -2.28
C ALA A 196 11.44 1.20 -1.39
N ILE A 197 10.18 0.79 -1.51
CA ILE A 197 9.52 -0.15 -0.62
C ILE A 197 9.36 -1.48 -1.32
N THR A 198 9.80 -2.55 -0.67
CA THR A 198 9.43 -3.93 -1.01
C THR A 198 8.49 -4.46 0.05
N ALA A 199 7.32 -4.93 -0.36
CA ALA A 199 6.36 -5.56 0.55
C ALA A 199 5.97 -6.95 0.02
N VAL A 200 5.96 -7.94 0.89
CA VAL A 200 5.58 -9.33 0.59
C VAL A 200 4.14 -9.58 1.01
N ARG A 201 3.42 -10.35 0.21
CA ARG A 201 2.03 -10.71 0.51
C ARG A 201 1.94 -11.44 1.84
N ALA A 202 1.14 -10.91 2.76
CA ALA A 202 0.87 -11.59 4.00
C ALA A 202 0.05 -12.86 3.72
N ARG A 203 0.42 -13.99 4.34
CA ARG A 203 -0.44 -15.17 4.32
C ARG A 203 -1.75 -14.81 4.99
N ALA A 204 -2.87 -15.21 4.38
CA ALA A 204 -4.15 -15.18 5.07
C ALA A 204 -4.01 -16.01 6.35
N GLU A 205 -4.09 -15.35 7.49
CA GLU A 205 -4.17 -16.08 8.77
C GLU A 205 -5.52 -16.80 8.78
N PRO A 206 -5.56 -18.13 9.00
CA PRO A 206 -6.82 -18.84 9.07
C PRO A 206 -7.64 -18.20 10.19
N ALA A 207 -8.92 -17.94 9.90
CA ALA A 207 -9.85 -17.41 10.89
C ALA A 207 -9.80 -18.27 12.17
N PRO A 208 -9.74 -17.67 13.36
CA PRO A 208 -9.81 -18.44 14.59
C PRO A 208 -11.12 -19.20 14.63
N ASN A 209 -11.01 -20.52 14.84
CA ASN A 209 -12.16 -21.43 15.00
C ASN A 209 -12.97 -21.10 16.25
#